data_a536df347e113d30e926b5d659ed3356
#
_entry.id   a536df347e113d30e926b5d659ed3356
#
_cell.length_a   1.000
_cell.length_b   1.000
_cell.length_c   1.000
_cell.angle_alpha   90.00
_cell.angle_beta   90.00
_cell.angle_gamma   90.00
#
_symmetry.space_group_name_H-M   'P 1'
#
loop_
_entity.id
_entity.type
_entity.pdbx_description
1 polymer ?
#
loop_
_entity_poly.entity_id
_entity_poly.type
_entity_poly.pdbx_seq_one_letter_code
_entity_poly.pdbx_strand_id
1 'polypeptide(L)' 'MKKAELIEYVGKKVTVVLFDNTVLNGTLGYADEFSAKHDYRKANCFYVGDYSFKVSHVTKVRR' A
#
# COMPACT_ATOMS: atom_id res chain seq x y z
N MET A 1 -6.30 -3.77 -7.79
CA MET A 1 -5.96 -4.77 -6.77
C MET A 1 -6.85 -4.62 -5.56
N LYS A 2 -7.19 -5.71 -4.92
CA LYS A 2 -8.07 -5.67 -3.76
C LYS A 2 -7.28 -5.45 -2.48
N LYS A 3 -7.89 -4.73 -1.54
CA LYS A 3 -7.27 -4.45 -0.26
C LYS A 3 -6.88 -5.73 0.48
N ALA A 4 -7.74 -6.74 0.44
CA ALA A 4 -7.48 -8.00 1.13
C ALA A 4 -6.23 -8.70 0.61
N GLU A 5 -5.97 -8.60 -0.69
CA GLU A 5 -4.77 -9.18 -1.28
C GLU A 5 -3.54 -8.44 -0.82
N LEU A 6 -3.63 -7.12 -0.80
CA LEU A 6 -2.49 -6.28 -0.42
C LEU A 6 -2.13 -6.47 1.04
N ILE A 7 -3.13 -6.63 1.89
CA ILE A 7 -2.91 -6.83 3.33
C ILE A 7 -2.05 -8.06 3.60
N GLU A 8 -2.15 -9.09 2.77
CA GLU A 8 -1.35 -10.30 2.95
C GLU A 8 0.14 -10.06 2.78
N TYR A 9 0.50 -8.95 2.13
CA TYR A 9 1.91 -8.62 1.92
C TYR A 9 2.46 -7.66 2.96
N VAL A 10 1.62 -7.17 3.87
CA VAL A 10 2.07 -6.23 4.89
C VAL A 10 3.15 -6.87 5.76
N GLY A 11 4.23 -6.14 5.97
CA GLY A 11 5.37 -6.63 6.72
C GLY A 11 6.38 -7.41 5.89
N LYS A 12 6.11 -7.61 4.60
CA LYS A 12 7.00 -8.34 3.71
C LYS A 12 7.65 -7.40 2.71
N LYS A 13 8.82 -7.78 2.25
CA LYS A 13 9.49 -7.06 1.19
C LYS A 13 8.78 -7.33 -0.12
N VAL A 14 8.37 -6.27 -0.80
CA VAL A 14 7.62 -6.39 -2.04
C VAL A 14 8.05 -5.35 -3.05
N THR A 15 7.67 -5.60 -4.29
CA THR A 15 7.76 -4.62 -5.37
C THR A 15 6.34 -4.27 -5.76
N VAL A 16 6.01 -3.00 -5.66
CA VAL A 16 4.67 -2.49 -5.98
C VAL A 16 4.75 -1.63 -7.23
N VAL A 17 3.87 -1.90 -8.17
CA VAL A 17 3.78 -1.11 -9.41
C VAL A 17 2.46 -0.36 -9.38
N LEU A 18 2.53 0.95 -9.55
CA LEU A 18 1.36 1.80 -9.54
C LEU A 18 0.85 2.07 -10.96
N PHE A 19 -0.33 2.64 -11.04
CA PHE A 19 -0.99 2.85 -12.32
C PHE A 19 -0.22 3.76 -13.28
N ASP A 20 0.67 4.59 -12.76
CA ASP A 20 1.50 5.47 -13.57
C ASP A 20 2.88 4.87 -13.83
N ASN A 21 3.02 3.56 -13.61
CA ASN A 21 4.27 2.82 -13.81
C ASN A 21 5.34 3.13 -12.78
N THR A 22 4.97 3.79 -11.69
CA THR A 22 5.90 3.99 -10.58
C THR A 22 6.16 2.65 -9.90
N VAL A 23 7.43 2.33 -9.69
CA VAL A 23 7.83 1.08 -9.07
C VAL A 23 8.42 1.37 -7.69
N LEU A 24 7.87 0.70 -6.68
CA LEU A 24 8.31 0.88 -5.30
C LEU A 24 8.83 -0.44 -4.76
N ASN A 25 10.01 -0.42 -4.17
CA ASN A 25 10.63 -1.61 -3.59
C ASN A 25 10.86 -1.38 -2.11
N GLY A 26 10.43 -2.32 -1.31
CA GLY A 26 10.64 -2.23 0.14
C GLY A 26 9.60 -2.99 0.90
N THR A 27 9.57 -2.78 2.22
CA THR A 27 8.61 -3.44 3.09
C THR A 27 7.28 -2.72 3.02
N LEU A 28 6.23 -3.46 2.72
CA LEU A 28 4.90 -2.88 2.65
C LEU A 28 4.36 -2.62 4.05
N GLY A 29 3.84 -1.43 4.27
CA GLY A 29 3.18 -1.07 5.51
C GLY A 29 1.75 -0.65 5.25
N TYR A 30 0.94 -0.80 6.27
CA TYR A 30 -0.47 -0.46 6.19
C TYR A 30 -0.73 0.80 7.04
N ALA A 31 -1.25 1.82 6.42
CA ALA A 31 -1.43 3.11 7.06
C ALA A 31 -2.82 3.28 7.70
N ASP A 32 -3.51 2.18 7.94
CA ASP A 32 -4.86 2.23 8.48
C ASP A 32 -4.92 2.87 9.88
N GLU A 33 -3.98 2.50 10.72
CA GLU A 33 -3.95 3.06 12.08
C GLU A 33 -3.80 4.57 12.04
N PHE A 34 -2.93 5.05 11.18
CA PHE A 34 -2.72 6.47 11.02
C PHE A 34 -3.99 7.14 10.49
N SER A 35 -4.64 6.52 9.54
CA SER A 35 -5.87 7.04 8.96
C SER A 35 -6.97 7.15 10.01
N ALA A 36 -7.13 6.13 10.81
CA ALA A 36 -8.14 6.13 11.87
C ALA A 36 -7.87 7.22 12.89
N LYS A 37 -6.60 7.40 13.24
CA LYS A 37 -6.20 8.41 14.20
C LYS A 37 -6.48 9.83 13.73
N HIS A 38 -6.45 10.04 12.44
CA HIS A 38 -6.70 11.35 11.84
C HIS A 38 -8.08 11.46 11.20
N ASP A 39 -8.98 10.59 11.59
CA ASP A 39 -10.36 10.60 11.13
C ASP A 39 -10.50 10.43 9.62
N TYR A 40 -9.64 9.65 9.04
CA TYR A 40 -9.78 9.32 7.63
C TYR A 40 -10.76 8.18 7.48
N ARG A 41 -11.76 8.39 6.66
CA ARG A 41 -12.81 7.39 6.48
C ARG A 41 -12.37 6.23 5.62
N LYS A 42 -11.36 6.42 4.83
CA LYS A 42 -10.93 5.39 3.90
C LYS A 42 -9.58 4.85 4.29
N ALA A 43 -9.62 3.70 4.88
CA ALA A 43 -8.41 3.02 5.29
C ALA A 43 -7.84 2.24 4.13
N ASN A 44 -7.61 2.90 3.01
CA ASN A 44 -7.11 2.24 1.81
C ASN A 44 -5.70 2.68 1.44
N CYS A 45 -4.98 3.20 2.42
CA CYS A 45 -3.63 3.70 2.18
C CYS A 45 -2.61 2.70 2.67
N PHE A 46 -1.60 2.49 1.85
CA PHE A 46 -0.44 1.66 2.18
C PHE A 46 0.80 2.48 1.90
N TYR A 47 1.93 2.03 2.38
CA TYR A 47 3.18 2.73 2.11
C TYR A 47 4.32 1.75 1.92
N VAL A 48 5.32 2.20 1.17
CA VAL A 48 6.58 1.49 1.01
C VAL A 48 7.65 2.55 1.22
N GLY A 49 8.42 2.38 2.29
CA GLY A 49 9.40 3.41 2.65
C GLY A 49 8.72 4.74 2.94
N ASP A 50 9.11 5.75 2.21
CA ASP A 50 8.55 7.10 2.39
C ASP A 50 7.41 7.42 1.43
N TYR A 51 7.00 6.45 0.63
CA TYR A 51 5.99 6.68 -0.38
C TYR A 51 4.68 6.03 0.03
N SER A 52 3.62 6.81 0.12
CA SER A 52 2.30 6.27 0.43
C SER A 52 1.42 6.31 -0.82
N PHE A 53 0.50 5.37 -0.90
CA PHE A 53 -0.36 5.24 -2.07
C PHE A 53 -1.68 4.58 -1.66
N LYS A 54 -2.66 4.69 -2.53
CA LYS A 54 -3.96 4.07 -2.30
C LYS A 54 -4.04 2.73 -3.00
N VAL A 55 -4.86 1.84 -2.44
CA VAL A 55 -5.09 0.52 -3.03
C VAL A 55 -5.50 0.63 -4.50
N SER A 56 -6.36 1.59 -4.79
CA SER A 56 -6.87 1.76 -6.16
C SER A 56 -5.78 2.14 -7.16
N HIS A 57 -4.65 2.62 -6.68
CA HIS A 57 -3.54 3.01 -7.55
C HIS A 57 -2.59 1.85 -7.86
N VAL A 58 -2.74 0.74 -7.17
CA VAL A 58 -1.85 -0.40 -7.35
C VAL A 58 -2.33 -1.25 -8.51
N THR A 59 -1.44 -1.48 -9.48
CA THR A 59 -1.74 -2.36 -10.60
C THR A 59 -1.15 -3.75 -10.40
N LYS A 60 -0.05 -3.85 -9.66
CA LYS A 60 0.63 -5.11 -9.48
C LYS A 60 1.49 -5.08 -8.23
N VAL A 61 1.58 -6.21 -7.55
CA VAL A 61 2.47 -6.37 -6.43
C VAL A 61 3.16 -7.72 -6.54
N ARG A 62 4.45 -7.75 -6.17
CA ARG A 62 5.27 -8.96 -6.22
C ARG A 62 6.12 -9.02 -4.97
N ARG A 63 6.43 -10.23 -4.58
CA ARG A 63 7.38 -10.43 -3.49
C ARG A 63 8.78 -10.63 -4.01
#